data_f59b495a1ff2f1197c012497fa1a2ec1
#
_entry.id   f59b495a1ff2f1197c012497fa1a2ec1
#
_cell.length_a   1.000
_cell.length_b   1.000
_cell.length_c   1.000
_cell.angle_alpha   90.00
_cell.angle_beta   90.00
_cell.angle_gamma   90.00
#
_symmetry.space_group_name_H-M   'P 1'
#
loop_
_entity.id
_entity.type
_entity.pdbx_description
1 polymer ?
#
loop_
_entity_poly.entity_id
_entity_poly.type
_entity_poly.pdbx_seq_one_letter_code
_entity_poly.pdbx_strand_id
1 'polypeptide(L)'
;MADDRYAGSLPRYSDSDVLATFLRGVYGWMCGGLAVTAMSAWLVASSPVLTGAIFGNRVVFWILALVQLGIVFTLSARVDRMAPRTASLLFVAYSALTGVTLSAILLLFTGESVFATFAVTAGMFGTLALYGTVTRRSLSGLGQFLFMGLVGLVLASIVGIFWHNDGFQFLISFIGVIVFAGLTVYDAQRLKSLAFATSTGPTSGATIVGALALYLDFINLFLFLLRFLGNRRDDW
;
A
#
# COMPACT_ATOMS: atom_id res chain seq x y z
N MET A 1 -32.03 -20.48 44.93
CA MET A 1 -32.84 -20.45 43.70
C MET A 1 -32.81 -19.02 43.20
N ALA A 2 -31.67 -18.63 42.65
CA ALA A 2 -31.38 -17.27 42.14
C ALA A 2 -30.66 -17.40 40.81
N ASP A 3 -31.40 -17.09 39.82
CA ASP A 3 -31.11 -16.21 38.70
C ASP A 3 -30.12 -16.66 37.61
N ASP A 4 -30.54 -17.71 36.90
CA ASP A 4 -29.95 -18.15 35.62
C ASP A 4 -30.44 -17.32 34.41
N ARG A 5 -31.04 -16.12 34.64
CA ARG A 5 -31.71 -15.34 33.60
C ARG A 5 -30.82 -14.31 32.87
N TYR A 6 -29.52 -14.18 33.23
CA TYR A 6 -28.60 -13.22 32.60
C TYR A 6 -27.49 -13.86 31.79
N ALA A 7 -27.47 -15.18 31.59
CA ALA A 7 -26.45 -15.86 30.79
C ALA A 7 -26.73 -15.89 29.28
N GLY A 8 -27.69 -15.11 28.78
CA GLY A 8 -28.26 -15.33 27.45
C GLY A 8 -28.38 -14.17 26.50
N SER A 9 -27.46 -13.17 26.47
CA SER A 9 -27.56 -12.17 25.39
C SER A 9 -26.32 -11.36 25.10
N LEU A 10 -25.14 -11.94 25.13
CA LEU A 10 -24.05 -11.33 24.39
C LEU A 10 -24.27 -11.63 22.90
N PRO A 11 -24.35 -10.63 22.03
CA PRO A 11 -24.49 -10.88 20.61
C PRO A 11 -23.26 -11.68 20.17
N ARG A 12 -23.44 -12.94 19.80
CA ARG A 12 -22.43 -13.73 19.12
C ARG A 12 -22.28 -13.12 17.73
N TYR A 13 -21.33 -12.23 17.56
CA TYR A 13 -20.93 -11.83 16.22
C TYR A 13 -20.50 -13.08 15.47
N SER A 14 -21.09 -13.30 14.29
CA SER A 14 -20.65 -14.41 13.46
C SER A 14 -19.22 -14.11 12.97
N ASP A 15 -18.43 -15.16 12.77
CA ASP A 15 -17.06 -15.01 12.25
C ASP A 15 -17.03 -14.18 10.95
N SER A 16 -18.11 -14.27 10.15
CA SER A 16 -18.28 -13.46 8.93
C SER A 16 -18.44 -11.97 9.22
N ASP A 17 -19.12 -11.57 10.30
CA ASP A 17 -19.34 -10.16 10.63
C ASP A 17 -18.06 -9.52 11.15
N VAL A 18 -17.26 -10.24 11.94
CA VAL A 18 -15.95 -9.81 12.43
C VAL A 18 -15.01 -9.58 11.25
N LEU A 19 -14.93 -10.55 10.33
CA LEU A 19 -14.12 -10.43 9.13
C LEU A 19 -14.56 -9.26 8.25
N ALA A 20 -15.86 -9.13 7.98
CA ALA A 20 -16.38 -8.07 7.13
C ALA A 20 -16.11 -6.68 7.73
N THR A 21 -16.28 -6.51 9.04
CA THR A 21 -16.03 -5.24 9.74
C THR A 21 -14.54 -4.89 9.70
N PHE A 22 -13.66 -5.86 9.94
CA PHE A 22 -12.21 -5.65 9.86
C PHE A 22 -11.77 -5.26 8.46
N LEU A 23 -12.18 -6.02 7.44
CA LEU A 23 -11.81 -5.73 6.05
C LEU A 23 -12.37 -4.38 5.57
N ARG A 24 -13.59 -4.02 5.94
CA ARG A 24 -14.12 -2.67 5.66
C ARG A 24 -13.24 -1.57 6.24
N GLY A 25 -12.77 -1.75 7.48
CA GLY A 25 -11.84 -0.82 8.11
C GLY A 25 -10.51 -0.73 7.36
N VAL A 26 -9.91 -1.87 7.01
CA VAL A 26 -8.63 -1.94 6.26
C VAL A 26 -8.75 -1.25 4.90
N TYR A 27 -9.73 -1.64 4.08
CA TYR A 27 -9.94 -1.03 2.76
C TYR A 27 -10.34 0.44 2.85
N GLY A 28 -11.15 0.81 3.86
CA GLY A 28 -11.52 2.20 4.11
C GLY A 28 -10.30 3.09 4.38
N TRP A 29 -9.39 2.65 5.26
CA TRP A 29 -8.13 3.35 5.51
C TRP A 29 -7.23 3.39 4.29
N MET A 30 -7.09 2.27 3.56
CA MET A 30 -6.32 2.21 2.31
C MET A 30 -6.84 3.24 1.29
N CYS A 31 -8.14 3.25 1.01
CA CYS A 31 -8.75 4.20 0.08
C CYS A 31 -8.58 5.65 0.55
N GLY A 32 -8.76 5.92 1.86
CA GLY A 32 -8.48 7.23 2.46
C GLY A 32 -7.03 7.66 2.25
N GLY A 33 -6.08 6.75 2.47
CA GLY A 33 -4.65 6.98 2.21
C GLY A 33 -4.36 7.29 0.75
N LEU A 34 -4.94 6.53 -0.19
CA LEU A 34 -4.80 6.78 -1.63
C LEU A 34 -5.38 8.14 -2.03
N ALA A 35 -6.51 8.54 -1.46
CA ALA A 35 -7.10 9.86 -1.70
C ALA A 35 -6.20 11.00 -1.18
N VAL A 36 -5.63 10.85 0.02
CA VAL A 36 -4.64 11.80 0.57
C VAL A 36 -3.41 11.87 -0.33
N THR A 37 -2.90 10.74 -0.79
CA THR A 37 -1.76 10.66 -1.72
C THR A 37 -2.06 11.40 -3.03
N ALA A 38 -3.21 11.13 -3.64
CA ALA A 38 -3.61 11.77 -4.90
C ALA A 38 -3.74 13.30 -4.74
N MET A 39 -4.38 13.75 -3.64
CA MET A 39 -4.55 15.18 -3.33
C MET A 39 -3.20 15.86 -3.09
N SER A 40 -2.32 15.26 -2.31
CA SER A 40 -0.98 15.79 -2.04
C SER A 40 -0.13 15.86 -3.32
N ALA A 41 -0.19 14.82 -4.15
CA ALA A 41 0.52 14.79 -5.44
C ALA A 41 0.03 15.89 -6.37
N TRP A 42 -1.29 16.07 -6.47
CA TRP A 42 -1.88 17.13 -7.29
C TRP A 42 -1.52 18.54 -6.80
N LEU A 43 -1.61 18.78 -5.50
CA LEU A 43 -1.25 20.07 -4.89
C LEU A 43 0.20 20.46 -5.18
N VAL A 44 1.13 19.53 -5.04
CA VAL A 44 2.55 19.78 -5.31
C VAL A 44 2.79 19.97 -6.80
N ALA A 45 2.25 19.11 -7.66
CA ALA A 45 2.41 19.22 -9.12
C ALA A 45 1.78 20.51 -9.70
N SER A 46 0.75 21.05 -9.06
CA SER A 46 0.07 22.31 -9.49
C SER A 46 0.84 23.57 -9.07
N SER A 47 1.86 23.46 -8.22
CA SER A 47 2.59 24.63 -7.69
C SER A 47 4.08 24.56 -8.11
N PRO A 48 4.53 25.43 -9.03
CA PRO A 48 5.94 25.51 -9.43
C PRO A 48 6.87 25.78 -8.24
N VAL A 49 6.41 26.54 -7.24
CA VAL A 49 7.19 26.87 -6.04
C VAL A 49 7.44 25.59 -5.21
N LEU A 50 6.41 24.77 -4.97
CA LEU A 50 6.55 23.52 -4.23
C LEU A 50 7.39 22.50 -5.01
N THR A 51 7.15 22.39 -6.30
CA THR A 51 7.92 21.50 -7.18
C THR A 51 9.41 21.89 -7.17
N GLY A 52 9.72 23.18 -7.30
CA GLY A 52 11.10 23.68 -7.23
C GLY A 52 11.75 23.45 -5.86
N ALA A 53 11.02 23.66 -4.77
CA ALA A 53 11.52 23.45 -3.41
C ALA A 53 11.84 21.95 -3.13
N ILE A 54 11.03 21.03 -3.66
CA ILE A 54 11.18 19.60 -3.40
C ILE A 54 12.20 18.96 -4.35
N PHE A 55 12.07 19.19 -5.65
CA PHE A 55 12.89 18.53 -6.67
C PHE A 55 14.11 19.34 -7.09
N GLY A 56 14.15 20.65 -6.81
CA GLY A 56 15.32 21.50 -7.04
C GLY A 56 16.49 21.20 -6.09
N ASN A 57 16.25 20.50 -4.97
CA ASN A 57 17.29 20.14 -4.00
C ASN A 57 17.27 18.63 -3.72
N ARG A 58 18.32 17.94 -4.18
CA ARG A 58 18.50 16.48 -3.95
C ARG A 58 18.46 16.10 -2.46
N VAL A 59 18.92 16.97 -1.57
CA VAL A 59 18.95 16.71 -0.12
C VAL A 59 17.51 16.60 0.42
N VAL A 60 16.61 17.50 -0.01
CA VAL A 60 15.21 17.48 0.38
C VAL A 60 14.54 16.15 -0.03
N PHE A 61 14.79 15.72 -1.28
CA PHE A 61 14.24 14.46 -1.78
C PHE A 61 14.72 13.25 -0.94
N TRP A 62 16.01 13.17 -0.60
CA TRP A 62 16.54 12.09 0.21
C TRP A 62 16.02 12.12 1.66
N ILE A 63 15.86 13.31 2.25
CA ILE A 63 15.26 13.46 3.58
C ILE A 63 13.81 12.94 3.56
N LEU A 64 13.01 13.31 2.56
CA LEU A 64 11.64 12.82 2.40
C LEU A 64 11.60 11.29 2.30
N ALA A 65 12.47 10.70 1.49
CA ALA A 65 12.56 9.24 1.34
C ALA A 65 12.93 8.54 2.66
N LEU A 66 13.91 9.08 3.40
CA LEU A 66 14.31 8.53 4.70
C LEU A 66 13.21 8.67 5.75
N VAL A 67 12.50 9.80 5.79
CA VAL A 67 11.36 10.00 6.70
C VAL A 67 10.25 9.00 6.39
N GLN A 68 9.89 8.79 5.12
CA GLN A 68 8.90 7.80 4.71
C GLN A 68 9.31 6.39 5.14
N LEU A 69 10.56 6.01 4.90
CA LEU A 69 11.10 4.72 5.33
C LEU A 69 11.01 4.57 6.86
N GLY A 70 11.39 5.61 7.61
CA GLY A 70 11.28 5.65 9.06
C GLY A 70 9.84 5.46 9.57
N ILE A 71 8.86 6.10 8.93
CA ILE A 71 7.44 5.96 9.29
C ILE A 71 6.96 4.52 9.04
N VAL A 72 7.28 3.92 7.88
CA VAL A 72 6.90 2.54 7.58
C VAL A 72 7.48 1.56 8.59
N PHE A 73 8.78 1.67 8.90
CA PHE A 73 9.41 0.82 9.92
C PHE A 73 8.79 1.01 11.30
N THR A 74 8.49 2.25 11.68
CA THR A 74 7.89 2.58 12.96
C THR A 74 6.48 2.01 13.09
N LEU A 75 5.64 2.16 12.06
CA LEU A 75 4.32 1.57 12.01
C LEU A 75 4.37 0.05 12.04
N SER A 76 5.21 -0.57 11.20
CA SER A 76 5.30 -2.02 11.11
C SER A 76 5.85 -2.68 12.37
N ALA A 77 6.81 -2.04 13.07
CA ALA A 77 7.48 -2.63 14.20
C ALA A 77 6.84 -2.32 15.56
N ARG A 78 6.06 -1.24 15.68
CA ARG A 78 5.60 -0.74 16.99
C ARG A 78 4.09 -0.51 17.07
N VAL A 79 3.32 -0.88 16.06
CA VAL A 79 1.86 -0.59 16.04
C VAL A 79 1.12 -1.15 17.25
N ASP A 80 1.49 -2.35 17.71
CA ASP A 80 0.85 -3.01 18.86
C ASP A 80 1.07 -2.27 20.18
N ARG A 81 2.07 -1.38 20.22
CA ARG A 81 2.42 -0.54 21.39
C ARG A 81 1.99 0.91 21.24
N MET A 82 1.39 1.27 20.10
CA MET A 82 0.98 2.65 19.81
C MET A 82 -0.49 2.88 20.14
N ALA A 83 -0.81 4.10 20.56
CA ALA A 83 -2.19 4.53 20.60
C ALA A 83 -2.79 4.53 19.18
N PRO A 84 -4.04 4.11 18.99
CA PRO A 84 -4.70 4.06 17.67
C PRO A 84 -4.62 5.40 16.92
N ARG A 85 -4.76 6.52 17.62
CA ARG A 85 -4.64 7.88 17.05
C ARG A 85 -3.25 8.14 16.47
N THR A 86 -2.19 7.68 17.14
CA THR A 86 -0.81 7.86 16.65
C THR A 86 -0.58 7.04 15.39
N ALA A 87 -1.03 5.79 15.35
CA ALA A 87 -0.94 4.95 14.16
C ALA A 87 -1.68 5.57 12.96
N SER A 88 -2.91 6.07 13.17
CA SER A 88 -3.70 6.74 12.14
C SER A 88 -3.02 8.01 11.62
N LEU A 89 -2.49 8.86 12.50
CA LEU A 89 -1.78 10.08 12.11
C LEU A 89 -0.51 9.76 11.31
N LEU A 90 0.27 8.77 11.73
CA LEU A 90 1.46 8.33 11.00
C LEU A 90 1.11 7.78 9.62
N PHE A 91 0.01 7.02 9.50
CA PHE A 91 -0.45 6.50 8.21
C PHE A 91 -0.87 7.65 7.27
N VAL A 92 -1.63 8.64 7.76
CA VAL A 92 -2.03 9.81 6.97
C VAL A 92 -0.81 10.64 6.58
N ALA A 93 0.13 10.87 7.50
CA ALA A 93 1.38 11.59 7.22
C ALA A 93 2.21 10.85 6.16
N TYR A 94 2.31 9.52 6.27
CA TYR A 94 2.98 8.69 5.27
C TYR A 94 2.32 8.81 3.89
N SER A 95 0.98 8.74 3.83
CA SER A 95 0.22 8.87 2.59
C SER A 95 0.42 10.25 1.95
N ALA A 96 0.44 11.31 2.75
CA ALA A 96 0.70 12.67 2.27
C ALA A 96 2.13 12.82 1.71
N LEU A 97 3.14 12.32 2.44
CA LEU A 97 4.52 12.34 1.99
C LEU A 97 4.73 11.50 0.71
N THR A 98 4.04 10.35 0.61
CA THR A 98 4.05 9.55 -0.62
C THR A 98 3.48 10.35 -1.78
N GLY A 99 2.38 11.09 -1.58
CA GLY A 99 1.84 11.99 -2.60
C GLY A 99 2.84 13.06 -3.04
N VAL A 100 3.54 13.66 -2.07
CA VAL A 100 4.60 14.65 -2.37
C VAL A 100 5.69 14.05 -3.27
N THR A 101 6.18 12.85 -2.98
CA THR A 101 7.20 12.19 -3.82
C THR A 101 6.63 11.72 -5.16
N LEU A 102 5.39 11.27 -5.20
CA LEU A 102 4.71 10.83 -6.42
C LEU A 102 4.28 11.99 -7.34
N SER A 103 4.31 13.24 -6.86
CA SER A 103 4.00 14.40 -7.72
C SER A 103 4.94 14.50 -8.93
N ALA A 104 6.20 14.01 -8.83
CA ALA A 104 7.10 13.88 -9.97
C ALA A 104 6.49 13.07 -11.12
N ILE A 105 5.68 12.07 -10.83
CA ILE A 105 5.01 11.23 -11.83
C ILE A 105 3.99 12.04 -12.62
N LEU A 106 3.23 12.94 -11.97
CA LEU A 106 2.26 13.82 -12.64
C LEU A 106 2.95 14.85 -13.57
N LEU A 107 4.24 15.09 -13.35
CA LEU A 107 5.06 15.94 -14.22
C LEU A 107 5.65 15.17 -15.41
N LEU A 108 6.01 13.91 -15.20
CA LEU A 108 6.68 13.06 -16.21
C LEU A 108 5.72 12.32 -17.15
N PHE A 109 4.52 12.00 -16.69
CA PHE A 109 3.53 11.24 -17.46
C PHE A 109 2.31 12.09 -17.81
N THR A 110 1.62 11.75 -18.90
CA THR A 110 0.37 12.42 -19.27
C THR A 110 -0.72 12.09 -18.26
N GLY A 111 -1.61 13.05 -17.99
CA GLY A 111 -2.72 12.84 -17.04
C GLY A 111 -3.63 11.67 -17.44
N GLU A 112 -3.89 11.50 -18.74
CA GLU A 112 -4.67 10.38 -19.28
C GLU A 112 -4.01 9.04 -18.96
N SER A 113 -2.69 8.96 -19.13
CA SER A 113 -1.91 7.76 -18.85
C SER A 113 -1.92 7.40 -17.37
N VAL A 114 -1.76 8.40 -16.50
CA VAL A 114 -1.85 8.23 -15.04
C VAL A 114 -3.23 7.72 -14.63
N PHE A 115 -4.30 8.34 -15.15
CA PHE A 115 -5.67 7.93 -14.84
C PHE A 115 -6.00 6.52 -15.37
N ALA A 116 -5.65 6.23 -16.63
CA ALA A 116 -5.88 4.91 -17.22
C ALA A 116 -5.13 3.81 -16.45
N THR A 117 -3.86 4.05 -16.12
CA THR A 117 -3.07 3.10 -15.33
C THR A 117 -3.63 2.92 -13.92
N PHE A 118 -4.09 4.00 -13.29
CA PHE A 118 -4.75 3.91 -11.98
C PHE A 118 -6.01 3.04 -12.03
N ALA A 119 -6.85 3.22 -13.06
CA ALA A 119 -8.06 2.40 -13.24
C ALA A 119 -7.73 0.91 -13.47
N VAL A 120 -6.72 0.61 -14.32
CA VAL A 120 -6.23 -0.76 -14.52
C VAL A 120 -5.70 -1.35 -13.24
N THR A 121 -4.88 -0.59 -12.50
CA THR A 121 -4.34 -1.02 -11.19
C THR A 121 -5.46 -1.31 -10.20
N ALA A 122 -6.46 -0.44 -10.11
CA ALA A 122 -7.58 -0.62 -9.19
C ALA A 122 -8.41 -1.88 -9.54
N GLY A 123 -8.67 -2.13 -10.81
CA GLY A 123 -9.34 -3.34 -11.28
C GLY A 123 -8.54 -4.61 -10.98
N MET A 124 -7.25 -4.60 -11.32
CA MET A 124 -6.34 -5.72 -11.07
C MET A 124 -6.19 -5.99 -9.57
N PHE A 125 -5.89 -4.96 -8.78
CA PHE A 125 -5.75 -5.05 -7.33
C PHE A 125 -7.03 -5.57 -6.67
N GLY A 126 -8.20 -5.01 -7.01
CA GLY A 126 -9.49 -5.44 -6.45
C GLY A 126 -9.77 -6.92 -6.72
N THR A 127 -9.50 -7.39 -7.95
CA THR A 127 -9.65 -8.81 -8.32
C THR A 127 -8.70 -9.71 -7.54
N LEU A 128 -7.42 -9.31 -7.42
CA LEU A 128 -6.41 -10.07 -6.70
C LEU A 128 -6.69 -10.12 -5.19
N ALA A 129 -7.08 -9.00 -4.59
CA ALA A 129 -7.42 -8.92 -3.19
C ALA A 129 -8.69 -9.73 -2.85
N LEU A 130 -9.69 -9.70 -3.73
CA LEU A 130 -10.87 -10.55 -3.61
C LEU A 130 -10.48 -12.03 -3.70
N TYR A 131 -9.66 -12.42 -4.67
CA TYR A 131 -9.18 -13.79 -4.79
C TYR A 131 -8.42 -14.25 -3.53
N GLY A 132 -7.50 -13.42 -3.01
CA GLY A 132 -6.76 -13.69 -1.77
C GLY A 132 -7.67 -13.90 -0.56
N THR A 133 -8.74 -13.11 -0.45
CA THR A 133 -9.70 -13.21 0.65
C THR A 133 -10.57 -14.46 0.54
N VAL A 134 -10.98 -14.87 -0.66
CA VAL A 134 -11.90 -16.00 -0.89
C VAL A 134 -11.17 -17.34 -0.95
N THR A 135 -9.92 -17.36 -1.44
CA THR A 135 -9.19 -18.62 -1.63
C THR A 135 -9.03 -19.42 -0.34
N ARG A 136 -9.16 -20.76 -0.47
CA ARG A 136 -8.96 -21.71 0.63
C ARG A 136 -7.57 -22.35 0.61
N ARG A 137 -6.79 -22.14 -0.46
CA ARG A 137 -5.43 -22.67 -0.57
C ARG A 137 -4.50 -21.86 0.31
N SER A 138 -3.66 -22.51 1.11
CA SER A 138 -2.63 -21.82 1.88
C SER A 138 -1.57 -21.24 0.95
N LEU A 139 -1.34 -19.93 1.08
CA LEU A 139 -0.35 -19.18 0.32
C LEU A 139 0.94 -18.93 1.11
N SER A 140 1.13 -19.58 2.27
CA SER A 140 2.28 -19.35 3.15
C SER A 140 3.64 -19.59 2.46
N GLY A 141 3.77 -20.63 1.64
CA GLY A 141 4.97 -20.87 0.84
C GLY A 141 5.19 -19.82 -0.24
N LEU A 142 4.10 -19.29 -0.83
CA LEU A 142 4.17 -18.21 -1.81
C LEU A 142 4.67 -16.91 -1.16
N GLY A 143 4.25 -16.61 0.07
CA GLY A 143 4.69 -15.41 0.79
C GLY A 143 6.21 -15.33 0.96
N GLN A 144 6.86 -16.43 1.31
CA GLN A 144 8.31 -16.48 1.43
C GLN A 144 9.02 -16.26 0.08
N PHE A 145 8.52 -16.89 -0.98
CA PHE A 145 9.02 -16.68 -2.34
C PHE A 145 8.86 -15.24 -2.80
N LEU A 146 7.70 -14.64 -2.58
CA LEU A 146 7.41 -13.25 -2.95
C LEU A 146 8.26 -12.25 -2.16
N PHE A 147 8.52 -12.53 -0.87
CA PHE A 147 9.43 -11.72 -0.07
C PHE A 147 10.86 -11.75 -0.63
N MET A 148 11.36 -12.92 -1.02
CA MET A 148 12.66 -13.03 -1.69
C MET A 148 12.65 -12.28 -3.04
N GLY A 149 11.56 -12.39 -3.80
CA GLY A 149 11.34 -11.62 -5.03
C GLY A 149 11.35 -10.11 -4.81
N LEU A 150 10.72 -9.64 -3.73
CA LEU A 150 10.73 -8.23 -3.34
C LEU A 150 12.15 -7.73 -3.01
N VAL A 151 12.91 -8.50 -2.23
CA VAL A 151 14.31 -8.16 -1.92
C VAL A 151 15.14 -8.10 -3.21
N GLY A 152 14.99 -9.10 -4.09
CA GLY A 152 15.64 -9.11 -5.40
C GLY A 152 15.27 -7.91 -6.27
N LEU A 153 13.98 -7.53 -6.26
CA LEU A 153 13.48 -6.38 -7.01
C LEU A 153 14.05 -5.05 -6.48
N VAL A 154 14.16 -4.89 -5.16
CA VAL A 154 14.79 -3.71 -4.53
C VAL A 154 16.26 -3.64 -4.93
N LEU A 155 17.02 -4.73 -4.84
CA LEU A 155 18.42 -4.78 -5.26
C LEU A 155 18.57 -4.47 -6.76
N ALA A 156 17.74 -5.07 -7.62
CA ALA A 156 17.73 -4.78 -9.04
C ALA A 156 17.39 -3.32 -9.34
N SER A 157 16.47 -2.71 -8.58
CA SER A 157 16.13 -1.29 -8.72
C SER A 157 17.29 -0.38 -8.35
N ILE A 158 18.06 -0.71 -7.30
CA ILE A 158 19.28 0.01 -6.92
C ILE A 158 20.33 -0.08 -8.03
N VAL A 159 20.56 -1.27 -8.59
CA VAL A 159 21.46 -1.46 -9.74
C VAL A 159 21.00 -0.64 -10.94
N GLY A 160 19.67 -0.60 -11.20
CA GLY A 160 19.05 0.17 -12.27
C GLY A 160 19.26 1.70 -12.17
N ILE A 161 19.56 2.24 -10.99
CA ILE A 161 19.93 3.67 -10.84
C ILE A 161 21.27 3.96 -11.52
N PHE A 162 22.19 2.99 -11.49
CA PHE A 162 23.54 3.15 -12.05
C PHE A 162 23.64 2.65 -13.49
N TRP A 163 22.79 1.69 -13.85
CA TRP A 163 22.80 1.06 -15.17
C TRP A 163 21.55 1.44 -15.96
N HIS A 164 21.66 2.52 -16.74
CA HIS A 164 20.58 3.04 -17.58
C HIS A 164 20.45 2.18 -18.85
N ASN A 165 19.60 1.16 -18.79
CA ASN A 165 19.26 0.30 -19.93
C ASN A 165 17.75 0.08 -19.96
N ASP A 166 17.11 0.44 -21.07
CA ASP A 166 15.66 0.38 -21.21
C ASP A 166 15.10 -1.07 -21.09
N GLY A 167 15.82 -2.06 -21.65
CA GLY A 167 15.45 -3.46 -21.50
C GLY A 167 15.51 -3.94 -20.06
N PHE A 168 16.51 -3.49 -19.30
CA PHE A 168 16.63 -3.81 -17.88
C PHE A 168 15.51 -3.16 -17.06
N GLN A 169 15.19 -1.89 -17.33
CA GLN A 169 14.08 -1.18 -16.68
C GLN A 169 12.72 -1.82 -16.99
N PHE A 170 12.52 -2.27 -18.24
CA PHE A 170 11.34 -3.02 -18.64
C PHE A 170 11.22 -4.33 -17.85
N LEU A 171 12.31 -5.09 -17.74
CA LEU A 171 12.35 -6.36 -17.01
C LEU A 171 12.03 -6.15 -15.51
N ILE A 172 12.63 -5.14 -14.87
CA ILE A 172 12.32 -4.77 -13.48
C ILE A 172 10.83 -4.45 -13.33
N SER A 173 10.26 -3.68 -14.25
CA SER A 173 8.85 -3.31 -14.19
C SER A 173 7.94 -4.51 -14.38
N PHE A 174 8.24 -5.40 -15.30
CA PHE A 174 7.48 -6.62 -15.53
C PHE A 174 7.50 -7.56 -14.32
N ILE A 175 8.71 -7.83 -13.77
CA ILE A 175 8.86 -8.64 -12.55
C ILE A 175 8.17 -7.96 -11.36
N GLY A 176 8.25 -6.64 -11.26
CA GLY A 176 7.59 -5.85 -10.22
C GLY A 176 6.07 -6.04 -10.22
N VAL A 177 5.44 -6.01 -11.39
CA VAL A 177 4.00 -6.28 -11.51
C VAL A 177 3.67 -7.67 -10.99
N ILE A 178 4.44 -8.70 -11.35
CA ILE A 178 4.19 -10.08 -10.91
C ILE A 178 4.35 -10.21 -9.39
N VAL A 179 5.43 -9.64 -8.84
CA VAL A 179 5.72 -9.70 -7.41
C VAL A 179 4.62 -9.00 -6.60
N PHE A 180 4.24 -7.76 -6.97
CA PHE A 180 3.22 -7.02 -6.23
C PHE A 180 1.80 -7.53 -6.45
N ALA A 181 1.50 -8.11 -7.62
CA ALA A 181 0.27 -8.86 -7.82
C ALA A 181 0.18 -10.07 -6.88
N GLY A 182 1.27 -10.83 -6.74
CA GLY A 182 1.36 -11.94 -5.81
C GLY A 182 1.26 -11.49 -4.34
N LEU A 183 1.97 -10.42 -3.96
CA LEU A 183 1.91 -9.84 -2.61
C LEU A 183 0.49 -9.38 -2.26
N THR A 184 -0.22 -8.74 -3.17
CA THR A 184 -1.63 -8.35 -2.98
C THR A 184 -2.51 -9.55 -2.60
N VAL A 185 -2.36 -10.68 -3.31
CA VAL A 185 -3.11 -11.91 -3.00
C VAL A 185 -2.72 -12.47 -1.64
N TYR A 186 -1.42 -12.52 -1.36
CA TYR A 186 -0.88 -13.04 -0.09
C TYR A 186 -1.31 -12.17 1.10
N ASP A 187 -1.18 -10.84 0.99
CA ASP A 187 -1.53 -9.93 2.08
C ASP A 187 -3.04 -9.90 2.34
N ALA A 188 -3.87 -9.95 1.30
CA ALA A 188 -5.31 -10.10 1.46
C ALA A 188 -5.68 -11.39 2.21
N GLN A 189 -5.01 -12.54 1.92
CA GLN A 189 -5.21 -13.77 2.67
C GLN A 189 -4.69 -13.66 4.11
N ARG A 190 -3.54 -13.04 4.32
CA ARG A 190 -2.96 -12.80 5.65
C ARG A 190 -3.87 -11.94 6.52
N LEU A 191 -4.50 -10.91 5.97
CA LEU A 191 -5.48 -10.09 6.68
C LEU A 191 -6.68 -10.91 7.17
N LYS A 192 -7.16 -11.86 6.36
CA LYS A 192 -8.20 -12.78 6.78
C LYS A 192 -7.78 -13.60 8.01
N SER A 193 -6.55 -14.11 8.04
CA SER A 193 -6.05 -14.85 9.20
C SER A 193 -5.86 -13.96 10.43
N LEU A 194 -5.46 -12.70 10.24
CA LEU A 194 -5.34 -11.72 11.32
C LEU A 194 -6.69 -11.36 11.96
N ALA A 195 -7.78 -11.35 11.19
CA ALA A 195 -9.12 -11.08 11.71
C ALA A 195 -9.54 -12.09 12.80
N PHE A 196 -9.03 -13.31 12.73
CA PHE A 196 -9.38 -14.41 13.63
C PHE A 196 -8.29 -14.74 14.66
N ALA A 197 -7.14 -14.04 14.63
CA ALA A 197 -5.99 -14.36 15.47
C ALA A 197 -6.19 -14.03 16.97
N THR A 198 -7.16 -13.18 17.31
CA THR A 198 -7.45 -12.78 18.70
C THR A 198 -8.88 -13.07 19.07
N SER A 199 -9.10 -13.63 20.28
CA SER A 199 -10.44 -13.93 20.82
C SER A 199 -11.30 -12.68 21.05
N THR A 200 -10.69 -11.49 21.11
CA THR A 200 -11.33 -10.18 21.29
C THR A 200 -11.56 -9.42 19.98
N GLY A 201 -11.24 -10.03 18.83
CA GLY A 201 -11.29 -9.38 17.53
C GLY A 201 -10.04 -8.53 17.22
N PRO A 202 -9.89 -8.05 15.96
CA PRO A 202 -8.73 -7.29 15.51
C PRO A 202 -8.67 -5.92 16.18
N THR A 203 -7.46 -5.52 16.60
CA THR A 203 -7.21 -4.21 17.18
C THR A 203 -7.22 -3.11 16.10
N SER A 204 -7.48 -1.86 16.52
CA SER A 204 -7.37 -0.70 15.61
C SER A 204 -5.96 -0.59 15.00
N GLY A 205 -4.92 -1.00 15.72
CA GLY A 205 -3.55 -1.07 15.21
C GLY A 205 -3.41 -2.07 14.06
N ALA A 206 -3.97 -3.28 14.21
CA ALA A 206 -3.96 -4.31 13.16
C ALA A 206 -4.66 -3.81 11.88
N THR A 207 -5.75 -3.05 12.02
CA THR A 207 -6.45 -2.43 10.89
C THR A 207 -5.57 -1.45 10.12
N ILE A 208 -4.82 -0.60 10.82
CA ILE A 208 -3.92 0.39 10.20
C ILE A 208 -2.73 -0.30 9.52
N VAL A 209 -2.12 -1.30 10.16
CA VAL A 209 -1.00 -2.06 9.52
C VAL A 209 -1.49 -2.83 8.31
N GLY A 210 -2.67 -3.44 8.39
CA GLY A 210 -3.28 -4.09 7.24
C GLY A 210 -3.56 -3.12 6.09
N ALA A 211 -4.07 -1.93 6.41
CA ALA A 211 -4.27 -0.87 5.42
C ALA A 211 -2.95 -0.40 4.80
N LEU A 212 -1.89 -0.25 5.61
CA LEU A 212 -0.56 0.12 5.13
C LEU A 212 0.01 -0.93 4.17
N ALA A 213 -0.11 -2.23 4.50
CA ALA A 213 0.37 -3.30 3.63
C ALA A 213 -0.31 -3.25 2.25
N LEU A 214 -1.64 -3.25 2.22
CA LEU A 214 -2.40 -3.17 0.97
C LEU A 214 -2.17 -1.84 0.22
N TYR A 215 -1.99 -0.74 0.94
CA TYR A 215 -1.66 0.55 0.35
C TYR A 215 -0.30 0.51 -0.37
N LEU A 216 0.71 -0.08 0.27
CA LEU A 216 2.05 -0.26 -0.32
C LEU A 216 2.01 -1.15 -1.56
N ASP A 217 1.27 -2.25 -1.50
CA ASP A 217 1.08 -3.14 -2.65
C ASP A 217 0.43 -2.39 -3.82
N PHE A 218 -0.63 -1.62 -3.54
CA PHE A 218 -1.32 -0.83 -4.56
C PHE A 218 -0.40 0.21 -5.21
N ILE A 219 0.28 1.01 -4.40
CA ILE A 219 1.17 2.09 -4.90
C ILE A 219 2.31 1.49 -5.74
N ASN A 220 2.93 0.41 -5.27
CA ASN A 220 4.01 -0.22 -6.02
C ASN A 220 3.51 -0.88 -7.31
N LEU A 221 2.37 -1.58 -7.26
CA LEU A 221 1.74 -2.14 -8.45
C LEU A 221 1.41 -1.04 -9.48
N PHE A 222 0.84 0.08 -9.03
CA PHE A 222 0.57 1.24 -9.86
C PHE A 222 1.84 1.80 -10.50
N LEU A 223 2.92 1.95 -9.73
CA LEU A 223 4.19 2.49 -10.23
C LEU A 223 4.82 1.59 -11.30
N PHE A 224 4.80 0.27 -11.10
CA PHE A 224 5.33 -0.66 -12.09
C PHE A 224 4.46 -0.73 -13.34
N LEU A 225 3.14 -0.72 -13.19
CA LEU A 225 2.22 -0.64 -14.33
C LEU A 225 2.36 0.67 -15.09
N LEU A 226 2.54 1.79 -14.40
CA LEU A 226 2.72 3.09 -15.04
C LEU A 226 4.04 3.17 -15.84
N ARG A 227 5.12 2.57 -15.32
CA ARG A 227 6.38 2.45 -16.07
C ARG A 227 6.24 1.56 -17.29
N PHE A 228 5.36 0.57 -17.25
CA PHE A 228 5.14 -0.40 -18.30
C PHE A 228 4.15 0.09 -19.38
N LEU A 229 3.06 0.75 -18.98
CA LEU A 229 1.95 1.17 -19.84
C LEU A 229 1.92 2.66 -20.11
N GLY A 230 2.63 3.46 -19.29
CA GLY A 230 2.48 4.91 -19.27
C GLY A 230 3.19 5.60 -20.43
N ASN A 231 2.52 6.57 -21.02
CA ASN A 231 3.11 7.48 -22.00
C ASN A 231 3.74 8.67 -21.27
N ARG A 232 5.04 8.88 -21.50
CA ARG A 232 5.74 10.07 -21.01
C ARG A 232 5.33 11.29 -21.81
N ARG A 233 5.41 12.45 -21.20
CA ARG A 233 5.29 13.72 -21.93
C ARG A 233 6.54 13.90 -22.78
N ASP A 234 6.36 14.11 -24.07
CA ASP A 234 7.46 14.34 -25.04
C ASP A 234 7.99 15.79 -25.01
N ASP A 235 7.63 16.59 -24.00
CA ASP A 235 7.88 18.04 -23.92
C ASP A 235 9.21 18.40 -23.25
N TRP A 236 10.29 17.61 -23.47
CA TRP A 236 11.65 17.97 -23.00
C TRP A 236 12.69 17.85 -24.09
#